data_6c58bb895aebc68600064dd05a74c3b2
#
_entry.id   6c58bb895aebc68600064dd05a74c3b2
#
_cell.length_a   1.000
_cell.length_b   1.000
_cell.length_c   1.000
_cell.angle_alpha   90.00
_cell.angle_beta   90.00
_cell.angle_gamma   90.00
#
_symmetry.space_group_name_H-M   'P 1'
#
loop_
_entity.id
_entity.type
_entity.pdbx_description
1 polymer ?
#
loop_
_entity_poly.entity_id
_entity_poly.type
_entity_poly.pdbx_seq_one_letter_code
_entity_poly.pdbx_strand_id
1 'polypeptide(L)'
;MYKISVILTTYNCDRIIKKTLDSILNQDEVDKKFKLELIVVDDCSIDRTVEIIKTKNVLFFSTKKNTGGPNKGRNIGLKHSSGDFICIADQDDYWKPNRIISLLPFCEKYPIVTSGFFVVNNKNKKNSVRVKENNEGFIYYRKNETFIKILKKSKKGQNTYLGSIIFSKKLKKFIFEEYFGAVDYDWLLKIFYQNESLEICKPLYVRNVNDKNLSLNEAYRTKDFFFSLMTIEKYFDDYPTEVKKANLRIHGSRARYYYLTNNMVLARFYFLQSEKNLKTFFYYLSTFIGSNWVKRNFNVFG
;
A
#
# COMPACT_ATOMS: atom_id res chain seq x y z
N MET A 1 16.96 -3.12 23.87
CA MET A 1 15.98 -2.15 23.35
C MET A 1 15.95 -2.32 21.83
N TYR A 2 14.78 -2.57 21.23
CA TYR A 2 14.65 -2.74 19.78
C TYR A 2 14.88 -1.44 19.04
N LYS A 3 15.40 -1.54 17.81
CA LYS A 3 15.53 -0.43 16.87
C LYS A 3 14.51 -0.59 15.73
N ILE A 4 13.78 0.47 15.44
CA ILE A 4 12.79 0.51 14.38
C ILE A 4 13.31 1.42 13.25
N SER A 5 13.49 0.86 12.06
CA SER A 5 13.79 1.67 10.87
C SER A 5 12.50 2.05 10.16
N VAL A 6 12.32 3.32 9.88
CA VAL A 6 11.22 3.84 9.07
C VAL A 6 11.79 4.35 7.77
N ILE A 7 11.30 3.86 6.65
CA ILE A 7 11.72 4.25 5.30
C ILE A 7 10.64 5.15 4.72
N LEU A 8 10.97 6.39 4.45
CA LEU A 8 10.10 7.40 3.87
C LEU A 8 10.65 7.84 2.52
N THR A 9 9.86 7.67 1.47
CA THR A 9 10.21 8.18 0.13
C THR A 9 9.49 9.47 -0.15
N THR A 10 10.20 10.44 -0.75
CA THR A 10 9.68 11.79 -0.99
C THR A 10 9.92 12.24 -2.43
N TYR A 11 8.96 13.02 -2.96
CA TYR A 11 9.08 13.75 -4.22
C TYR A 11 8.11 14.92 -4.28
N ASN A 12 8.63 16.14 -4.40
CA ASN A 12 7.85 17.39 -4.54
C ASN A 12 6.67 17.48 -3.56
N CYS A 13 6.95 17.47 -2.26
CA CYS A 13 5.94 17.41 -1.20
C CYS A 13 6.15 18.44 -0.07
N ASP A 14 6.77 19.60 -0.37
CA ASP A 14 7.11 20.63 0.59
C ASP A 14 5.94 21.07 1.49
N ARG A 15 4.70 21.08 0.95
CA ARG A 15 3.49 21.51 1.68
C ARG A 15 3.02 20.53 2.75
N ILE A 16 3.39 19.25 2.64
CA ILE A 16 2.82 18.19 3.49
C ILE A 16 3.88 17.42 4.28
N ILE A 17 5.12 17.38 3.80
CA ILE A 17 6.18 16.52 4.35
C ILE A 17 6.48 16.81 5.83
N LYS A 18 6.40 18.06 6.27
CA LYS A 18 6.65 18.43 7.66
C LYS A 18 5.73 17.65 8.62
N LYS A 19 4.42 17.56 8.31
CA LYS A 19 3.46 16.84 9.13
C LYS A 19 3.77 15.34 9.19
N THR A 20 4.16 14.74 8.07
CA THR A 20 4.55 13.33 8.00
C THR A 20 5.79 13.06 8.83
N LEU A 21 6.85 13.87 8.67
CA LEU A 21 8.09 13.76 9.46
C LEU A 21 7.81 13.90 10.95
N ASP A 22 7.06 14.93 11.35
CA ASP A 22 6.73 15.18 12.76
C ASP A 22 5.92 14.01 13.36
N SER A 23 4.98 13.42 12.60
CA SER A 23 4.19 12.28 13.07
C SER A 23 5.02 11.00 13.29
N ILE A 24 6.08 10.82 12.50
CA ILE A 24 6.99 9.67 12.63
C ILE A 24 7.99 9.90 13.77
N LEU A 25 8.58 11.09 13.88
CA LEU A 25 9.60 11.39 14.88
C LEU A 25 9.04 11.53 16.30
N ASN A 26 7.78 11.96 16.43
CA ASN A 26 7.13 12.19 17.73
C ASN A 26 6.27 10.98 18.15
N GLN A 27 6.81 9.76 18.03
CA GLN A 27 6.15 8.57 18.56
C GLN A 27 6.31 8.49 20.08
N ASP A 28 5.26 7.99 20.75
CA ASP A 28 5.29 7.77 22.20
C ASP A 28 6.41 6.77 22.58
N GLU A 29 7.11 7.03 23.68
CA GLU A 29 8.12 6.14 24.26
C GLU A 29 9.41 5.93 23.43
N VAL A 30 9.66 6.78 22.41
CA VAL A 30 10.95 6.81 21.70
C VAL A 30 12.08 7.05 22.73
N ASP A 31 13.22 6.38 22.54
CA ASP A 31 14.41 6.36 23.41
C ASP A 31 14.18 5.80 24.83
N LYS A 32 12.93 5.48 25.19
CA LYS A 32 12.59 4.82 26.46
C LYS A 32 12.34 3.32 26.27
N LYS A 33 11.53 2.93 25.27
CA LYS A 33 11.17 1.53 24.99
C LYS A 33 11.73 1.00 23.68
N PHE A 34 12.00 1.87 22.70
CA PHE A 34 12.62 1.54 21.42
C PHE A 34 13.41 2.73 20.88
N LYS A 35 14.34 2.47 19.97
CA LYS A 35 15.05 3.49 19.19
C LYS A 35 14.41 3.63 17.81
N LEU A 36 14.31 4.86 17.33
CA LEU A 36 13.77 5.16 16.01
C LEU A 36 14.90 5.61 15.07
N GLU A 37 14.95 5.02 13.87
CA GLU A 37 15.81 5.41 12.77
C GLU A 37 14.92 5.81 11.60
N LEU A 38 14.88 7.10 11.27
CA LEU A 38 14.16 7.58 10.11
C LEU A 38 15.10 7.76 8.93
N ILE A 39 14.85 7.01 7.85
CA ILE A 39 15.59 7.03 6.59
C ILE A 39 14.70 7.68 5.56
N VAL A 40 15.09 8.86 5.08
CA VAL A 40 14.37 9.58 4.03
C VAL A 40 15.14 9.48 2.73
N VAL A 41 14.45 9.04 1.68
CA VAL A 41 15.02 8.94 0.34
C VAL A 41 14.22 9.83 -0.60
N ASP A 42 14.84 10.92 -1.04
CA ASP A 42 14.24 11.88 -1.95
C ASP A 42 14.50 11.53 -3.41
N ASP A 43 13.45 11.55 -4.23
CA ASP A 43 13.50 11.20 -5.66
C ASP A 43 13.75 12.41 -6.57
N CYS A 44 14.76 13.22 -6.24
CA CYS A 44 15.14 14.46 -6.94
C CYS A 44 14.04 15.53 -6.93
N SER A 45 13.56 15.89 -5.75
CA SER A 45 12.64 17.02 -5.59
C SER A 45 13.27 18.35 -6.04
N ILE A 46 12.46 19.19 -6.69
CA ILE A 46 12.82 20.52 -7.18
C ILE A 46 12.16 21.66 -6.38
N ASP A 47 11.29 21.30 -5.43
CA ASP A 47 10.66 22.24 -4.48
C ASP A 47 11.44 22.28 -3.15
N ARG A 48 10.88 22.88 -2.11
CA ARG A 48 11.52 23.02 -0.80
C ARG A 48 11.52 21.74 0.05
N THR A 49 11.14 20.59 -0.52
CA THR A 49 11.07 19.30 0.20
C THR A 49 12.39 18.96 0.90
N VAL A 50 13.50 19.02 0.17
CA VAL A 50 14.84 18.68 0.70
C VAL A 50 15.28 19.63 1.80
N GLU A 51 14.99 20.94 1.67
CA GLU A 51 15.29 21.94 2.70
C GLU A 51 14.59 21.58 4.02
N ILE A 52 13.29 21.25 3.96
CA ILE A 52 12.50 20.86 5.12
C ILE A 52 13.03 19.57 5.77
N ILE A 53 13.38 18.57 4.97
CA ILE A 53 13.91 17.29 5.47
C ILE A 53 15.22 17.53 6.24
N LYS A 54 16.12 18.34 5.71
CA LYS A 54 17.42 18.65 6.33
C LYS A 54 17.32 19.40 7.67
N THR A 55 16.17 19.95 8.03
CA THR A 55 15.93 20.53 9.36
C THR A 55 15.69 19.45 10.44
N LYS A 56 15.56 18.17 10.06
CA LYS A 56 15.25 17.08 10.97
C LYS A 56 16.43 16.12 11.14
N ASN A 57 16.49 15.46 12.29
CA ASN A 57 17.48 14.42 12.55
C ASN A 57 17.07 13.11 11.84
N VAL A 58 17.50 12.96 10.59
CA VAL A 58 17.17 11.82 9.72
C VAL A 58 18.39 11.33 8.93
N LEU A 59 18.42 10.09 8.54
CA LEU A 59 19.36 9.59 7.54
C LEU A 59 18.82 9.95 6.15
N PHE A 60 19.47 10.88 5.47
CA PHE A 60 19.02 11.40 4.18
C PHE A 60 19.79 10.80 3.01
N PHE A 61 19.07 10.35 2.01
CA PHE A 61 19.58 9.91 0.71
C PHE A 61 18.78 10.57 -0.42
N SER A 62 19.36 10.66 -1.60
CA SER A 62 18.68 11.13 -2.81
C SER A 62 19.02 10.22 -3.99
N THR A 63 18.07 10.05 -4.90
CA THR A 63 18.33 9.40 -6.19
C THR A 63 19.10 10.37 -7.11
N LYS A 64 19.80 9.82 -8.12
CA LYS A 64 20.55 10.65 -9.09
C LYS A 64 19.65 11.37 -10.09
N LYS A 65 18.43 10.88 -10.27
CA LYS A 65 17.40 11.42 -11.16
C LYS A 65 16.02 10.94 -10.67
N ASN A 66 14.96 11.66 -11.05
CA ASN A 66 13.61 11.20 -10.78
C ASN A 66 13.38 9.83 -11.41
N THR A 67 12.90 8.88 -10.61
CA THR A 67 12.72 7.47 -11.02
C THR A 67 11.27 7.15 -11.41
N GLY A 68 10.36 8.11 -11.26
CA GLY A 68 8.96 7.97 -11.63
C GLY A 68 8.11 7.16 -10.65
N GLY A 69 8.65 6.84 -9.46
CA GLY A 69 7.91 6.12 -8.42
C GLY A 69 8.72 5.83 -7.16
N PRO A 70 8.09 5.39 -6.07
CA PRO A 70 8.74 5.27 -4.77
C PRO A 70 9.67 4.04 -4.62
N ASN A 71 9.58 3.04 -5.51
CA ASN A 71 10.17 1.72 -5.27
C ASN A 71 11.70 1.74 -5.18
N LYS A 72 12.37 2.52 -6.03
CA LYS A 72 13.82 2.68 -5.94
C LYS A 72 14.24 3.34 -4.64
N GLY A 73 13.54 4.37 -4.22
CA GLY A 73 13.76 5.01 -2.93
C GLY A 73 13.53 4.04 -1.76
N ARG A 74 12.47 3.23 -1.81
CA ARG A 74 12.21 2.18 -0.81
C ARG A 74 13.35 1.17 -0.74
N ASN A 75 13.89 0.73 -1.87
CA ASN A 75 15.02 -0.21 -1.93
C ASN A 75 16.31 0.39 -1.37
N ILE A 76 16.60 1.67 -1.66
CA ILE A 76 17.71 2.40 -1.05
C ILE A 76 17.52 2.42 0.47
N GLY A 77 16.33 2.78 0.95
CA GLY A 77 16.01 2.78 2.37
C GLY A 77 16.14 1.40 3.01
N LEU A 78 15.63 0.35 2.36
CA LEU A 78 15.83 -1.05 2.80
C LEU A 78 17.31 -1.38 2.96
N LYS A 79 18.14 -1.07 1.97
CA LYS A 79 19.59 -1.33 2.01
C LYS A 79 20.24 -0.70 3.22
N HIS A 80 19.89 0.53 3.56
CA HIS A 80 20.51 1.30 4.63
C HIS A 80 19.83 1.14 6.01
N SER A 81 18.68 0.46 6.08
CA SER A 81 18.01 0.19 7.36
C SER A 81 18.81 -0.76 8.24
N SER A 82 18.94 -0.44 9.53
CA SER A 82 19.68 -1.23 10.51
C SER A 82 18.78 -1.74 11.65
N GLY A 83 17.52 -1.35 11.68
CA GLY A 83 16.56 -1.72 12.71
C GLY A 83 16.20 -3.20 12.75
N ASP A 84 15.76 -3.67 13.90
CA ASP A 84 15.25 -5.04 14.10
C ASP A 84 13.91 -5.25 13.38
N PHE A 85 13.14 -4.17 13.29
CA PHE A 85 11.88 -4.10 12.56
C PHE A 85 11.87 -2.89 11.63
N ILE A 86 11.13 -2.99 10.54
CA ILE A 86 11.09 -2.00 9.47
C ILE A 86 9.65 -1.61 9.16
N CYS A 87 9.43 -0.32 8.93
CA CYS A 87 8.18 0.24 8.42
C CYS A 87 8.45 0.98 7.11
N ILE A 88 7.48 0.97 6.21
CA ILE A 88 7.46 1.86 5.03
C ILE A 88 6.45 2.96 5.30
N ALA A 89 6.81 4.21 5.01
CA ALA A 89 5.93 5.36 5.13
C ALA A 89 5.80 6.07 3.78
N ASP A 90 4.61 6.58 3.50
CA ASP A 90 4.33 7.40 2.33
C ASP A 90 4.31 8.89 2.73
N GLN A 91 4.74 9.77 1.83
CA GLN A 91 4.99 11.20 2.11
C GLN A 91 3.74 12.01 2.47
N ASP A 92 2.57 11.54 2.11
CA ASP A 92 1.28 12.20 2.28
C ASP A 92 0.43 11.62 3.42
N ASP A 93 0.95 10.61 4.11
CA ASP A 93 0.27 9.93 5.21
C ASP A 93 0.91 10.29 6.57
N TYR A 94 0.23 10.01 7.67
CA TYR A 94 0.80 10.27 8.98
C TYR A 94 0.36 9.24 10.04
N TRP A 95 1.14 9.14 11.10
CA TRP A 95 1.02 8.14 12.13
C TRP A 95 0.33 8.68 13.39
N LYS A 96 -0.36 7.80 14.10
CA LYS A 96 -0.80 8.10 15.46
C LYS A 96 0.39 8.01 16.42
N PRO A 97 0.45 8.86 17.47
CA PRO A 97 1.61 8.86 18.39
C PRO A 97 1.92 7.50 19.01
N ASN A 98 0.90 6.74 19.35
CA ASN A 98 0.99 5.43 19.99
C ASN A 98 1.19 4.26 19.00
N ARG A 99 1.49 4.52 17.71
CA ARG A 99 1.55 3.47 16.70
C ARG A 99 2.61 2.41 17.02
N ILE A 100 3.86 2.81 17.18
CA ILE A 100 4.96 1.86 17.37
C ILE A 100 4.80 1.11 18.68
N ILE A 101 4.50 1.79 19.78
CA ILE A 101 4.33 1.14 21.08
C ILE A 101 3.16 0.14 21.12
N SER A 102 2.13 0.33 20.29
CA SER A 102 1.03 -0.61 20.18
C SER A 102 1.38 -1.85 19.35
N LEU A 103 2.27 -1.74 18.34
CA LEU A 103 2.66 -2.83 17.45
C LEU A 103 3.81 -3.67 18.06
N LEU A 104 4.74 -3.02 18.74
CA LEU A 104 6.00 -3.59 19.21
C LEU A 104 5.86 -4.88 20.03
N PRO A 105 4.90 -5.03 20.96
CA PRO A 105 4.75 -6.26 21.76
C PRO A 105 4.52 -7.53 20.94
N PHE A 106 4.05 -7.39 19.69
CA PHE A 106 3.75 -8.52 18.82
C PHE A 106 4.85 -8.81 17.79
N CYS A 107 5.77 -7.85 17.57
CA CYS A 107 6.79 -7.95 16.53
C CYS A 107 7.84 -9.04 16.80
N GLU A 108 8.08 -9.39 18.05
CA GLU A 108 9.02 -10.46 18.40
C GLU A 108 8.49 -11.83 17.99
N LYS A 109 7.19 -12.03 18.17
CA LYS A 109 6.52 -13.31 17.89
C LYS A 109 6.15 -13.45 16.43
N TYR A 110 5.68 -12.37 15.79
CA TYR A 110 5.16 -12.41 14.42
C TYR A 110 6.07 -11.63 13.47
N PRO A 111 6.51 -12.23 12.37
CA PRO A 111 7.38 -11.57 11.39
C PRO A 111 6.73 -10.37 10.69
N ILE A 112 5.41 -10.31 10.68
CA ILE A 112 4.63 -9.22 10.09
C ILE A 112 3.47 -8.87 11.04
N VAL A 113 3.41 -7.60 11.43
CA VAL A 113 2.29 -7.06 12.21
C VAL A 113 1.69 -5.89 11.45
N THR A 114 0.36 -5.83 11.38
CA THR A 114 -0.38 -4.76 10.71
C THR A 114 -1.35 -4.10 11.66
N SER A 115 -1.90 -2.97 11.25
CA SER A 115 -2.95 -2.28 12.01
C SER A 115 -4.09 -1.86 11.09
N GLY A 116 -5.22 -1.50 11.70
CA GLY A 116 -6.23 -0.69 11.04
C GLY A 116 -5.72 0.72 10.74
N PHE A 117 -6.49 1.48 9.97
CA PHE A 117 -6.17 2.85 9.60
C PHE A 117 -7.42 3.71 9.35
N PHE A 118 -7.23 5.01 9.48
CA PHE A 118 -8.19 6.00 9.03
C PHE A 118 -7.94 6.33 7.56
N VAL A 119 -9.01 6.58 6.82
CA VAL A 119 -8.94 7.15 5.47
C VAL A 119 -9.53 8.54 5.52
N VAL A 120 -8.72 9.53 5.21
CA VAL A 120 -9.15 10.92 5.05
C VAL A 120 -9.22 11.20 3.56
N ASN A 121 -10.43 11.37 3.05
CA ASN A 121 -10.65 11.65 1.64
C ASN A 121 -10.94 13.15 1.44
N ASN A 122 -9.92 13.87 1.03
CA ASN A 122 -10.00 15.32 0.81
C ASN A 122 -10.83 15.71 -0.42
N LYS A 123 -11.12 14.76 -1.32
CA LYS A 123 -11.90 14.99 -2.54
C LYS A 123 -13.40 15.09 -2.25
N ASN A 124 -13.94 14.12 -1.55
CA ASN A 124 -15.39 14.03 -1.27
C ASN A 124 -15.74 14.32 0.19
N LYS A 125 -14.75 14.74 1.00
CA LYS A 125 -14.87 15.03 2.44
C LYS A 125 -15.47 13.87 3.26
N LYS A 126 -15.43 12.64 2.75
CA LYS A 126 -15.88 11.43 3.45
C LYS A 126 -14.70 10.73 4.10
N ASN A 127 -14.68 10.73 5.41
CA ASN A 127 -13.72 9.96 6.18
C ASN A 127 -14.28 8.56 6.46
N SER A 128 -13.43 7.58 6.53
CA SER A 128 -13.79 6.21 6.91
C SER A 128 -12.69 5.59 7.75
N VAL A 129 -13.05 4.54 8.47
CA VAL A 129 -12.13 3.77 9.29
C VAL A 129 -12.07 2.36 8.72
N ARG A 130 -10.85 1.82 8.58
CA ARG A 130 -10.58 0.45 8.18
C ARG A 130 -9.99 -0.29 9.37
N VAL A 131 -10.85 -0.76 10.23
CA VAL A 131 -10.52 -1.54 11.43
C VAL A 131 -11.43 -2.75 11.46
N LYS A 132 -10.91 -3.87 11.91
CA LYS A 132 -11.70 -5.05 12.23
C LYS A 132 -12.03 -5.04 13.71
N GLU A 133 -13.18 -5.57 14.05
CA GLU A 133 -13.60 -5.76 15.44
C GLU A 133 -13.26 -7.19 15.87
N ASN A 134 -12.64 -7.29 17.04
CA ASN A 134 -12.35 -8.55 17.72
C ASN A 134 -12.22 -8.27 19.22
N ASN A 135 -12.78 -9.12 20.05
CA ASN A 135 -12.79 -8.98 21.52
C ASN A 135 -11.36 -9.02 22.12
N GLU A 136 -10.44 -9.71 21.48
CA GLU A 136 -9.03 -9.79 21.90
C GLU A 136 -8.22 -8.55 21.47
N GLY A 137 -8.76 -7.69 20.63
CA GLY A 137 -8.06 -6.52 20.10
C GLY A 137 -7.03 -6.82 19.00
N PHE A 138 -6.87 -8.08 18.60
CA PHE A 138 -6.02 -8.49 17.49
C PHE A 138 -6.57 -9.74 16.79
N ILE A 139 -6.10 -10.00 15.55
CA ILE A 139 -6.45 -11.16 14.74
C ILE A 139 -5.17 -11.82 14.25
N TYR A 140 -5.03 -13.10 14.51
CA TYR A 140 -3.94 -13.92 14.02
C TYR A 140 -4.28 -14.50 12.65
N TYR A 141 -3.30 -14.51 11.75
CA TYR A 141 -3.37 -15.12 10.43
C TYR A 141 -2.30 -16.20 10.29
N ARG A 142 -2.72 -17.41 9.99
CA ARG A 142 -1.84 -18.56 9.80
C ARG A 142 -0.93 -18.36 8.60
N LYS A 143 0.13 -19.16 8.55
CA LYS A 143 1.04 -19.23 7.42
C LYS A 143 0.29 -19.34 6.08
N ASN A 144 0.64 -18.49 5.13
CA ASN A 144 0.02 -18.34 3.82
C ASN A 144 -1.45 -17.84 3.80
N GLU A 145 -2.11 -17.64 4.93
CA GLU A 145 -3.51 -17.20 4.92
C GLU A 145 -3.66 -15.81 4.28
N THR A 146 -2.86 -14.86 4.71
CA THR A 146 -2.85 -13.51 4.13
C THR A 146 -2.29 -13.51 2.71
N PHE A 147 -1.23 -14.29 2.44
CA PHE A 147 -0.69 -14.47 1.09
C PHE A 147 -1.79 -14.91 0.10
N ILE A 148 -2.56 -15.95 0.42
CA ILE A 148 -3.65 -16.45 -0.43
C ILE A 148 -4.73 -15.37 -0.66
N LYS A 149 -5.05 -14.56 0.35
CA LYS A 149 -6.00 -13.45 0.19
C LYS A 149 -5.47 -12.35 -0.72
N ILE A 150 -4.19 -11.99 -0.58
CA ILE A 150 -3.52 -11.02 -1.45
C ILE A 150 -3.46 -11.59 -2.88
N LEU A 151 -3.02 -12.82 -3.07
CA LEU A 151 -2.90 -13.48 -4.37
C LEU A 151 -4.23 -13.44 -5.13
N LYS A 152 -5.33 -13.80 -4.48
CA LYS A 152 -6.68 -13.71 -5.05
C LYS A 152 -7.17 -12.27 -5.29
N LYS A 153 -6.40 -11.25 -4.91
CA LYS A 153 -6.88 -9.85 -4.85
C LYS A 153 -8.22 -9.73 -4.10
N SER A 154 -8.36 -10.45 -2.98
CA SER A 154 -9.57 -10.44 -2.16
C SER A 154 -9.67 -9.12 -1.38
N LYS A 155 -10.86 -8.54 -1.34
CA LYS A 155 -11.15 -7.38 -0.45
C LYS A 155 -11.32 -7.78 1.02
N LYS A 156 -11.51 -9.08 1.29
CA LYS A 156 -11.63 -9.64 2.65
C LYS A 156 -10.27 -10.18 3.10
N GLY A 157 -9.95 -10.02 4.33
CA GLY A 157 -8.69 -10.50 4.91
C GLY A 157 -8.00 -9.41 5.73
N GLN A 158 -6.73 -9.63 6.05
CA GLN A 158 -5.89 -8.69 6.80
C GLN A 158 -5.75 -7.35 6.06
N ASN A 159 -5.66 -6.25 6.80
CA ASN A 159 -5.27 -4.98 6.23
C ASN A 159 -3.80 -5.04 5.84
N THR A 160 -3.53 -4.96 4.54
CA THR A 160 -2.18 -5.03 3.96
C THR A 160 -1.79 -3.73 3.27
N TYR A 161 -2.38 -2.60 3.69
CA TYR A 161 -1.94 -1.30 3.23
C TYR A 161 -0.49 -1.07 3.69
N LEU A 162 0.39 -0.73 2.76
CA LEU A 162 1.84 -0.72 2.98
C LEU A 162 2.24 0.10 4.22
N GLY A 163 1.68 1.30 4.34
CA GLY A 163 1.94 2.18 5.48
C GLY A 163 1.44 1.64 6.84
N SER A 164 0.57 0.62 6.85
CA SER A 164 0.09 0.00 8.10
C SER A 164 0.98 -1.13 8.62
N ILE A 165 1.99 -1.55 7.86
CA ILE A 165 2.81 -2.73 8.12
C ILE A 165 4.05 -2.37 8.92
N ILE A 166 4.40 -3.21 9.90
CA ILE A 166 5.74 -3.35 10.48
C ILE A 166 6.20 -4.79 10.27
N PHE A 167 7.44 -4.98 9.85
CA PHE A 167 7.96 -6.31 9.55
C PHE A 167 9.38 -6.51 10.07
N SER A 168 9.72 -7.78 10.34
CA SER A 168 11.05 -8.18 10.82
C SER A 168 12.14 -7.92 9.79
N LYS A 169 13.32 -7.53 10.22
CA LYS A 169 14.54 -7.38 9.39
C LYS A 169 14.87 -8.62 8.56
N LYS A 170 14.42 -9.81 8.97
CA LYS A 170 14.60 -11.05 8.21
C LYS A 170 13.95 -11.00 6.83
N LEU A 171 12.90 -10.18 6.66
CA LEU A 171 12.18 -9.99 5.41
C LEU A 171 12.77 -8.87 4.54
N LYS A 172 13.77 -8.14 5.01
CA LYS A 172 14.48 -7.06 4.29
C LYS A 172 15.05 -7.51 2.93
N LYS A 173 15.36 -8.80 2.78
CA LYS A 173 15.85 -9.39 1.53
C LYS A 173 14.87 -9.28 0.36
N PHE A 174 13.59 -9.11 0.63
CA PHE A 174 12.57 -8.92 -0.40
C PHE A 174 12.51 -7.44 -0.81
N ILE A 175 13.03 -7.15 -2.00
CA ILE A 175 13.06 -5.80 -2.56
C ILE A 175 11.83 -5.52 -3.44
N PHE A 176 11.50 -4.24 -3.56
CA PHE A 176 10.46 -3.75 -4.47
C PHE A 176 10.95 -3.83 -5.92
N GLU A 177 10.03 -4.04 -6.82
CA GLU A 177 10.29 -4.01 -8.25
C GLU A 177 10.44 -2.55 -8.73
N GLU A 178 11.53 -2.24 -9.44
CA GLU A 178 11.88 -0.86 -9.84
C GLU A 178 11.45 -0.50 -11.25
N TYR A 179 11.40 -1.48 -12.17
CA TYR A 179 11.17 -1.23 -13.58
C TYR A 179 9.72 -0.78 -13.88
N PHE A 180 8.74 -1.44 -13.27
CA PHE A 180 7.31 -1.11 -13.44
C PHE A 180 6.83 0.00 -12.50
N GLY A 181 7.65 0.44 -11.57
CA GLY A 181 7.42 1.64 -10.78
C GLY A 181 6.85 1.41 -9.39
N ALA A 182 5.61 1.64 -9.11
CA ALA A 182 5.10 1.81 -7.77
C ALA A 182 4.18 0.67 -7.30
N VAL A 183 4.28 -0.49 -7.92
CA VAL A 183 3.45 -1.64 -7.56
C VAL A 183 3.99 -2.27 -6.29
N ASP A 184 3.20 -2.27 -5.23
CA ASP A 184 3.48 -2.93 -3.96
C ASP A 184 2.98 -4.38 -3.91
N TYR A 185 2.14 -4.79 -4.86
CA TYR A 185 1.47 -6.08 -4.91
C TYR A 185 2.45 -7.27 -4.92
N ASP A 186 3.47 -7.23 -5.78
CA ASP A 186 4.52 -8.26 -5.85
C ASP A 186 5.32 -8.34 -4.53
N TRP A 187 5.66 -7.21 -3.96
CA TRP A 187 6.38 -7.15 -2.69
C TRP A 187 5.53 -7.70 -1.53
N LEU A 188 4.26 -7.34 -1.46
CA LEU A 188 3.34 -7.89 -0.46
C LEU A 188 3.23 -9.42 -0.59
N LEU A 189 3.12 -9.96 -1.80
CA LEU A 189 3.11 -11.40 -1.99
C LEU A 189 4.40 -12.04 -1.47
N LYS A 190 5.56 -11.47 -1.77
CA LYS A 190 6.86 -11.99 -1.29
C LYS A 190 6.97 -12.02 0.24
N ILE A 191 6.56 -10.96 0.93
CA ILE A 191 6.71 -10.92 2.40
C ILE A 191 5.69 -11.80 3.12
N PHE A 192 4.47 -11.95 2.59
CA PHE A 192 3.45 -12.79 3.20
C PHE A 192 3.54 -14.27 2.81
N TYR A 193 4.30 -14.60 1.75
CA TYR A 193 4.51 -15.99 1.35
C TYR A 193 5.29 -16.75 2.43
N GLN A 194 4.76 -17.90 2.86
CA GLN A 194 5.32 -18.76 3.89
C GLN A 194 5.46 -18.09 5.28
N ASN A 195 4.83 -16.94 5.50
CA ASN A 195 4.83 -16.25 6.78
C ASN A 195 3.42 -16.21 7.41
N GLU A 196 3.42 -16.25 8.73
CA GLU A 196 2.28 -15.90 9.56
C GLU A 196 2.30 -14.40 9.87
N SER A 197 1.16 -13.86 10.29
CA SER A 197 1.05 -12.45 10.59
C SER A 197 -0.05 -12.16 11.62
N LEU A 198 -0.05 -10.93 12.15
CA LEU A 198 -1.04 -10.47 13.10
C LEU A 198 -1.54 -9.09 12.70
N GLU A 199 -2.84 -8.83 12.90
CA GLU A 199 -3.45 -7.51 12.72
C GLU A 199 -3.98 -6.98 14.04
N ILE A 200 -3.56 -5.78 14.43
CA ILE A 200 -4.10 -5.09 15.60
C ILE A 200 -5.38 -4.35 15.20
N CYS A 201 -6.45 -4.58 15.95
CA CYS A 201 -7.76 -4.00 15.74
C CYS A 201 -7.84 -2.54 16.24
N LYS A 202 -6.83 -1.72 15.89
CA LYS A 202 -6.77 -0.28 16.22
C LYS A 202 -6.36 0.52 14.98
N PRO A 203 -6.93 1.71 14.75
CA PRO A 203 -6.55 2.56 13.62
C PRO A 203 -5.33 3.41 13.98
N LEU A 204 -4.13 2.90 13.74
CA LEU A 204 -2.85 3.51 14.15
C LEU A 204 -2.18 4.35 13.05
N TYR A 205 -2.80 4.45 11.90
CA TYR A 205 -2.25 5.09 10.72
C TYR A 205 -3.35 5.94 10.05
N VAL A 206 -3.00 7.04 9.41
CA VAL A 206 -3.93 7.91 8.68
C VAL A 206 -3.49 8.01 7.24
N ARG A 207 -4.29 7.42 6.37
CA ARG A 207 -4.13 7.48 4.92
C ARG A 207 -4.86 8.68 4.36
N ASN A 208 -4.15 9.55 3.65
CA ASN A 208 -4.76 10.64 2.90
C ASN A 208 -4.99 10.26 1.44
N VAL A 209 -6.18 10.54 0.94
CA VAL A 209 -6.55 10.35 -0.47
C VAL A 209 -6.77 11.69 -1.12
N ASN A 210 -6.02 11.99 -2.17
CA ASN A 210 -6.10 13.22 -2.95
C ASN A 210 -6.12 12.92 -4.46
N ASP A 211 -6.33 13.94 -5.30
CA ASP A 211 -6.43 13.78 -6.75
C ASP A 211 -5.08 13.51 -7.45
N LYS A 212 -3.96 13.67 -6.75
CA LYS A 212 -2.60 13.48 -7.28
C LYS A 212 -2.04 12.09 -7.05
N ASN A 213 -2.85 11.17 -6.50
CA ASN A 213 -2.38 9.81 -6.24
C ASN A 213 -1.99 9.11 -7.55
N LEU A 214 -0.79 8.52 -7.58
CA LEU A 214 -0.24 7.78 -8.73
C LEU A 214 -1.18 6.71 -9.27
N SER A 215 -2.01 6.14 -8.41
CA SER A 215 -3.03 5.14 -8.79
C SER A 215 -4.10 5.64 -9.77
N LEU A 216 -4.16 6.94 -10.04
CA LEU A 216 -5.07 7.55 -11.02
C LEU A 216 -4.40 7.81 -12.37
N ASN A 217 -3.08 7.71 -12.47
CA ASN A 217 -2.32 7.93 -13.69
C ASN A 217 -2.47 6.74 -14.65
N GLU A 218 -2.77 7.01 -15.94
CA GLU A 218 -3.05 5.98 -16.95
C GLU A 218 -1.84 5.11 -17.27
N ALA A 219 -0.68 5.72 -17.49
CA ALA A 219 0.55 4.99 -17.79
C ALA A 219 0.91 4.05 -16.65
N TYR A 220 0.72 4.52 -15.41
CA TYR A 220 0.90 3.76 -14.21
C TYR A 220 -0.07 2.56 -14.12
N ARG A 221 -1.37 2.82 -14.36
CA ARG A 221 -2.40 1.76 -14.38
C ARG A 221 -2.13 0.70 -15.44
N THR A 222 -1.52 1.08 -16.55
CA THR A 222 -1.15 0.13 -17.60
C THR A 222 0.01 -0.76 -17.16
N LYS A 223 1.05 -0.18 -16.58
CA LYS A 223 2.17 -0.93 -16.01
C LYS A 223 1.71 -1.86 -14.88
N ASP A 224 0.87 -1.37 -13.95
CA ASP A 224 0.30 -2.16 -12.84
C ASP A 224 -0.50 -3.36 -13.36
N PHE A 225 -1.28 -3.20 -14.41
CA PHE A 225 -2.05 -4.29 -15.02
C PHE A 225 -1.13 -5.41 -15.51
N PHE A 226 -0.17 -5.10 -16.38
CA PHE A 226 0.75 -6.11 -16.92
C PHE A 226 1.63 -6.74 -15.86
N PHE A 227 2.19 -5.93 -14.98
CA PHE A 227 3.04 -6.44 -13.91
C PHE A 227 2.25 -7.31 -12.91
N SER A 228 1.00 -6.97 -12.62
CA SER A 228 0.13 -7.82 -11.79
C SER A 228 -0.10 -9.19 -12.42
N LEU A 229 -0.32 -9.28 -13.74
CA LEU A 229 -0.45 -10.55 -14.45
C LEU A 229 0.83 -11.38 -14.38
N MET A 230 1.98 -10.77 -14.70
CA MET A 230 3.30 -11.43 -14.59
C MET A 230 3.59 -11.88 -13.15
N THR A 231 3.14 -11.13 -12.17
CA THR A 231 3.36 -11.46 -10.75
C THR A 231 2.59 -12.70 -10.33
N ILE A 232 1.30 -12.82 -10.72
CA ILE A 232 0.50 -13.98 -10.33
C ILE A 232 0.93 -15.26 -11.03
N GLU A 233 1.46 -15.15 -12.26
CA GLU A 233 1.95 -16.30 -13.03
C GLU A 233 3.03 -17.09 -12.30
N LYS A 234 3.88 -16.42 -11.52
CA LYS A 234 4.92 -17.04 -10.69
C LYS A 234 4.38 -18.05 -9.66
N TYR A 235 3.09 -18.00 -9.38
CA TYR A 235 2.43 -18.86 -8.39
C TYR A 235 1.42 -19.82 -9.01
N PHE A 236 1.43 -19.97 -10.35
CA PHE A 236 0.42 -20.75 -11.04
C PHE A 236 0.50 -22.26 -10.69
N ASP A 237 1.71 -22.80 -10.62
CA ASP A 237 1.91 -24.24 -10.34
C ASP A 237 1.41 -24.61 -8.92
N ASP A 238 1.71 -23.78 -7.93
CA ASP A 238 1.34 -24.05 -6.53
C ASP A 238 -0.11 -23.64 -6.20
N TYR A 239 -0.66 -22.61 -6.90
CA TYR A 239 -1.96 -22.00 -6.56
C TYR A 239 -2.83 -21.73 -7.81
N PRO A 240 -3.09 -22.72 -8.68
CA PRO A 240 -3.77 -22.51 -9.97
C PRO A 240 -5.18 -21.92 -9.84
N THR A 241 -5.93 -22.32 -8.81
CA THR A 241 -7.28 -21.79 -8.55
C THR A 241 -7.25 -20.32 -8.14
N GLU A 242 -6.32 -19.96 -7.29
CA GLU A 242 -6.12 -18.59 -6.79
C GLU A 242 -5.66 -17.66 -7.90
N VAL A 243 -4.72 -18.11 -8.73
CA VAL A 243 -4.21 -17.37 -9.88
C VAL A 243 -5.31 -17.13 -10.92
N LYS A 244 -6.12 -18.15 -11.24
CA LYS A 244 -7.29 -17.96 -12.13
C LYS A 244 -8.26 -16.91 -11.60
N LYS A 245 -8.57 -16.94 -10.29
CA LYS A 245 -9.41 -15.90 -9.67
C LYS A 245 -8.76 -14.53 -9.69
N ALA A 246 -7.46 -14.43 -9.41
CA ALA A 246 -6.70 -13.19 -9.49
C ALA A 246 -6.73 -12.58 -10.89
N ASN A 247 -6.50 -13.41 -11.92
CA ASN A 247 -6.55 -13.01 -13.32
C ASN A 247 -7.89 -12.34 -13.67
N LEU A 248 -9.00 -13.00 -13.37
CA LEU A 248 -10.35 -12.46 -13.60
C LEU A 248 -10.56 -11.11 -12.87
N ARG A 249 -10.02 -10.95 -11.65
CA ARG A 249 -10.14 -9.70 -10.87
C ARG A 249 -9.26 -8.58 -11.39
N ILE A 250 -8.07 -8.90 -11.89
CA ILE A 250 -7.16 -7.95 -12.54
C ILE A 250 -7.84 -7.38 -13.79
N HIS A 251 -8.42 -8.24 -14.64
CA HIS A 251 -9.19 -7.82 -15.81
C HIS A 251 -10.41 -6.98 -15.43
N GLY A 252 -11.14 -7.37 -14.39
CA GLY A 252 -12.26 -6.59 -13.86
C GLY A 252 -11.86 -5.22 -13.32
N SER A 253 -10.66 -5.10 -12.73
CA SER A 253 -10.12 -3.80 -12.31
C SER A 253 -9.79 -2.91 -13.52
N ARG A 254 -9.18 -3.49 -14.56
CA ARG A 254 -8.89 -2.79 -15.83
C ARG A 254 -10.17 -2.35 -16.53
N ALA A 255 -11.19 -3.22 -16.56
CA ALA A 255 -12.51 -2.89 -17.12
C ALA A 255 -13.14 -1.68 -16.44
N ARG A 256 -13.14 -1.65 -15.10
CA ARG A 256 -13.66 -0.51 -14.31
C ARG A 256 -12.89 0.77 -14.56
N TYR A 257 -11.58 0.70 -14.73
CA TYR A 257 -10.78 1.86 -15.09
C TYR A 257 -11.24 2.47 -16.42
N TYR A 258 -11.34 1.66 -17.48
CA TYR A 258 -11.83 2.14 -18.78
C TYR A 258 -13.28 2.62 -18.74
N TYR A 259 -14.10 1.98 -17.94
CA TYR A 259 -15.48 2.43 -17.71
C TYR A 259 -15.52 3.84 -17.10
N LEU A 260 -14.68 4.11 -16.11
CA LEU A 260 -14.61 5.41 -15.42
C LEU A 260 -14.02 6.52 -16.31
N THR A 261 -13.09 6.18 -17.19
CA THR A 261 -12.51 7.09 -18.19
C THR A 261 -13.35 7.20 -19.47
N ASN A 262 -14.54 6.59 -19.46
CA ASN A 262 -15.51 6.61 -20.56
C ASN A 262 -15.03 5.94 -21.86
N ASN A 263 -14.03 5.05 -21.78
CA ASN A 263 -13.63 4.19 -22.89
C ASN A 263 -14.44 2.89 -22.87
N MET A 264 -15.68 2.96 -23.41
CA MET A 264 -16.64 1.85 -23.31
C MET A 264 -16.26 0.62 -24.13
N VAL A 265 -15.54 0.78 -25.23
CA VAL A 265 -15.07 -0.36 -26.06
C VAL A 265 -14.11 -1.22 -25.27
N LEU A 266 -13.06 -0.62 -24.71
CA LEU A 266 -12.09 -1.33 -23.87
C LEU A 266 -12.74 -1.82 -22.56
N ALA A 267 -13.66 -1.07 -21.97
CA ALA A 267 -14.39 -1.53 -20.80
C ALA A 267 -15.15 -2.84 -21.08
N ARG A 268 -15.90 -2.95 -22.19
CA ARG A 268 -16.58 -4.18 -22.61
C ARG A 268 -15.62 -5.33 -22.81
N PHE A 269 -14.53 -5.11 -23.54
CA PHE A 269 -13.51 -6.11 -23.80
C PHE A 269 -13.00 -6.75 -22.50
N TYR A 270 -12.63 -5.93 -21.52
CA TYR A 270 -12.11 -6.41 -20.23
C TYR A 270 -13.19 -6.95 -19.29
N PHE A 271 -14.44 -6.46 -19.36
CA PHE A 271 -15.54 -7.07 -18.59
C PHE A 271 -15.83 -8.50 -19.02
N LEU A 272 -15.74 -8.82 -20.31
CA LEU A 272 -15.89 -10.18 -20.81
C LEU A 272 -14.83 -11.15 -20.28
N GLN A 273 -13.64 -10.66 -19.94
CA GLN A 273 -12.53 -11.42 -19.39
C GLN A 273 -12.51 -11.43 -17.84
N SER A 274 -13.47 -10.78 -17.20
CA SER A 274 -13.52 -10.64 -15.75
C SER A 274 -14.45 -11.67 -15.08
N GLU A 275 -14.54 -11.63 -13.74
CA GLU A 275 -15.46 -12.48 -12.99
C GLU A 275 -16.90 -12.29 -13.50
N LYS A 276 -17.56 -13.41 -13.87
CA LYS A 276 -18.96 -13.42 -14.30
C LYS A 276 -19.87 -13.43 -13.08
N ASN A 277 -20.29 -12.26 -12.66
CA ASN A 277 -21.25 -12.07 -11.57
C ASN A 277 -22.24 -10.95 -11.92
N LEU A 278 -23.32 -10.82 -11.16
CA LEU A 278 -24.37 -9.82 -11.41
C LEU A 278 -23.83 -8.39 -11.51
N LYS A 279 -22.87 -8.04 -10.65
CA LYS A 279 -22.24 -6.70 -10.67
C LYS A 279 -21.52 -6.44 -12.00
N THR A 280 -20.71 -7.39 -12.46
CA THR A 280 -20.00 -7.31 -13.73
C THR A 280 -20.97 -7.25 -14.92
N PHE A 281 -22.03 -8.04 -14.86
CA PHE A 281 -23.08 -8.05 -15.88
C PHE A 281 -23.75 -6.67 -16.00
N PHE A 282 -24.17 -6.06 -14.89
CA PHE A 282 -24.76 -4.71 -14.93
C PHE A 282 -23.78 -3.64 -15.41
N TYR A 283 -22.51 -3.72 -15.01
CA TYR A 283 -21.49 -2.84 -15.55
C TYR A 283 -21.34 -3.01 -17.06
N TYR A 284 -21.29 -4.24 -17.55
CA TYR A 284 -21.20 -4.52 -18.98
C TYR A 284 -22.37 -3.93 -19.75
N LEU A 285 -23.61 -4.18 -19.32
CA LEU A 285 -24.80 -3.60 -19.96
C LEU A 285 -24.77 -2.07 -19.94
N SER A 286 -24.38 -1.47 -18.82
CA SER A 286 -24.33 0.00 -18.71
C SER A 286 -23.27 0.65 -19.60
N THR A 287 -22.31 -0.13 -20.14
CA THR A 287 -21.35 0.41 -21.12
C THR A 287 -22.00 0.87 -22.43
N PHE A 288 -23.19 0.39 -22.76
CA PHE A 288 -23.94 0.82 -23.95
C PHE A 288 -24.66 2.16 -23.74
N ILE A 289 -24.86 2.55 -22.49
CA ILE A 289 -25.51 3.82 -22.11
C ILE A 289 -24.45 4.88 -21.73
N GLY A 290 -23.25 4.45 -21.37
CA GLY A 290 -22.15 5.29 -20.90
C GLY A 290 -22.06 5.39 -19.35
N SER A 291 -20.89 5.82 -18.85
CA SER A 291 -20.61 5.84 -17.41
C SER A 291 -21.30 6.98 -16.64
N ASN A 292 -21.73 8.03 -17.32
CA ASN A 292 -22.23 9.24 -16.66
C ASN A 292 -23.49 8.99 -15.83
N TRP A 293 -24.41 8.18 -16.34
CA TRP A 293 -25.62 7.82 -15.62
C TRP A 293 -25.30 7.01 -14.34
N VAL A 294 -24.41 6.02 -14.46
CA VAL A 294 -23.99 5.19 -13.31
C VAL A 294 -23.22 6.01 -12.28
N LYS A 295 -22.33 6.91 -12.70
CA LYS A 295 -21.58 7.80 -11.80
C LYS A 295 -22.50 8.72 -10.98
N ARG A 296 -23.62 9.16 -11.57
CA ARG A 296 -24.58 10.03 -10.89
C ARG A 296 -25.45 9.29 -9.86
N ASN A 297 -25.80 8.03 -10.15
CA ASN A 297 -26.81 7.29 -9.39
C ASN A 297 -26.22 6.20 -8.47
N PHE A 298 -24.97 5.80 -8.65
CA PHE A 298 -24.35 4.73 -7.88
C PHE A 298 -22.95 5.10 -7.42
N ASN A 299 -22.61 4.63 -6.23
CA ASN A 299 -21.27 4.81 -5.66
C ASN A 299 -20.33 3.78 -6.32
N VAL A 300 -19.73 4.15 -7.44
CA VAL A 300 -18.94 3.26 -8.33
C VAL A 300 -17.61 2.81 -7.70
N PHE A 301 -17.18 3.47 -6.63
CA PHE A 301 -15.91 3.24 -5.94
C PHE A 301 -16.06 2.47 -4.62
N GLY A 302 -17.11 1.69 -4.48
CA GLY A 302 -17.31 0.85 -3.31
C GLY A 302 -16.39 -0.38 -3.24
#